data_3be63f6466337381e945594761291a62
#
_entry.id   3be63f6466337381e945594761291a62
#
_cell.length_a   1.000
_cell.length_b   1.000
_cell.length_c   1.000
_cell.angle_alpha   90.00
_cell.angle_beta   90.00
_cell.angle_gamma   90.00
#
_symmetry.space_group_name_H-M   'P 1'
#
loop_
_entity.id
_entity.type
_entity.pdbx_description
1 polymer ?
#
loop_
_entity_poly.entity_id
_entity_poly.type
_entity_poly.pdbx_seq_one_letter_code
_entity_poly.pdbx_strand_id
1 'polypeptide(L)'
;NEDLDVIGIAFAFRNLTYKNPDREKFLEEIYRVLKPHGKFVIIESSQPGNRIMRGLFRLYLRIFVAGFGGQLSGHKGAYRYLAASARNYYKPAEIKQLLSGSGFSKVDHQAFLGGIAGLTVATK
;
A
#
# COMPACT_ATOMS: atom_id res chain seq x y z
N ASN A 1 8.73 15.17 -19.14
CA ASN A 1 7.69 16.19 -19.23
C ASN A 1 6.88 16.18 -17.94
N GLU A 2 6.80 17.31 -17.31
CA GLU A 2 6.05 17.52 -16.06
C GLU A 2 4.64 17.95 -16.44
N ASP A 3 3.76 16.96 -16.66
CA ASP A 3 2.45 17.21 -17.27
C ASP A 3 1.27 16.99 -16.32
N LEU A 4 1.48 16.31 -15.18
CA LEU A 4 0.42 15.88 -14.29
C LEU A 4 0.42 16.60 -12.95
N ASP A 5 -0.73 17.08 -12.53
CA ASP A 5 -0.91 17.71 -11.22
C ASP A 5 -1.07 16.65 -10.11
N VAL A 6 -1.72 15.52 -10.45
CA VAL A 6 -1.99 14.43 -9.49
C VAL A 6 -1.90 13.08 -10.19
N ILE A 7 -1.28 12.12 -9.51
CA ILE A 7 -1.31 10.70 -9.87
C ILE A 7 -1.90 9.93 -8.68
N GLY A 8 -2.87 9.08 -8.94
CA GLY A 8 -3.51 8.24 -7.93
C GLY A 8 -3.30 6.75 -8.18
N ILE A 9 -3.08 5.99 -7.12
CA ILE A 9 -3.05 4.53 -7.15
C ILE A 9 -3.83 3.97 -5.97
N ALA A 10 -4.67 2.97 -6.22
CA ALA A 10 -5.43 2.32 -5.18
C ALA A 10 -5.21 0.80 -5.21
N PHE A 11 -4.84 0.24 -4.06
CA PHE A 11 -4.66 -1.19 -3.80
C PHE A 11 -3.69 -1.92 -4.75
N ALA A 12 -2.78 -1.20 -5.38
CA ALA A 12 -1.81 -1.75 -6.32
C ALA A 12 -0.36 -1.30 -6.07
N PHE A 13 -0.14 -0.32 -5.20
CA PHE A 13 1.19 0.24 -4.94
C PHE A 13 2.19 -0.83 -4.47
N ARG A 14 1.75 -1.73 -3.60
CA ARG A 14 2.59 -2.84 -3.14
C ARG A 14 3.03 -3.75 -4.29
N ASN A 15 2.15 -4.01 -5.26
CA ASN A 15 2.48 -4.85 -6.41
C ASN A 15 3.56 -4.21 -7.31
N LEU A 16 3.59 -2.88 -7.38
CA LEU A 16 4.60 -2.14 -8.13
C LEU A 16 5.95 -2.07 -7.40
N THR A 17 5.95 -2.13 -6.08
CA THR A 17 7.14 -1.77 -5.30
C THR A 17 7.73 -2.90 -4.46
N TYR A 18 6.90 -3.82 -3.95
CA TYR A 18 7.36 -4.87 -3.04
C TYR A 18 8.10 -5.98 -3.78
N LYS A 19 9.38 -6.18 -3.44
CA LYS A 19 10.27 -7.17 -4.06
C LYS A 19 10.30 -7.06 -5.60
N ASN A 20 10.00 -5.89 -6.14
CA ASN A 20 10.04 -5.64 -7.56
C ASN A 20 11.39 -5.00 -7.93
N PRO A 21 12.18 -5.61 -8.83
CA PRO A 21 13.46 -5.07 -9.25
C PRO A 21 13.35 -3.73 -9.99
N ASP A 22 12.19 -3.47 -10.63
CA ASP A 22 11.93 -2.22 -11.34
C ASP A 22 11.28 -1.12 -10.48
N ARG A 23 11.18 -1.34 -9.18
CA ARG A 23 10.58 -0.40 -8.23
C ARG A 23 11.08 1.02 -8.38
N GLU A 24 12.37 1.20 -8.49
CA GLU A 24 13.00 2.52 -8.60
C GLU A 24 12.58 3.22 -9.88
N LYS A 25 12.59 2.51 -11.00
CA LYS A 25 12.14 3.04 -12.30
C LYS A 25 10.69 3.53 -12.27
N PHE A 26 9.79 2.77 -11.60
CA PHE A 26 8.39 3.20 -11.46
C PHE A 26 8.27 4.48 -10.64
N LEU A 27 8.98 4.57 -9.54
CA LEU A 27 8.93 5.76 -8.68
C LEU A 27 9.57 6.98 -9.35
N GLU A 28 10.68 6.79 -10.04
CA GLU A 28 11.31 7.82 -10.84
C GLU A 28 10.40 8.34 -11.95
N GLU A 29 9.70 7.45 -12.65
CA GLU A 29 8.78 7.84 -13.71
C GLU A 29 7.57 8.59 -13.16
N ILE A 30 6.99 8.15 -12.05
CA ILE A 30 5.90 8.87 -11.35
C ILE A 30 6.38 10.27 -10.95
N TYR A 31 7.58 10.36 -10.38
CA TYR A 31 8.18 11.64 -9.99
C TYR A 31 8.43 12.55 -11.20
N ARG A 32 8.93 11.97 -12.30
CA ARG A 32 9.28 12.71 -13.53
C ARG A 32 8.06 13.37 -14.17
N VAL A 33 6.92 12.67 -14.23
CA VAL A 33 5.71 13.16 -14.91
C VAL A 33 4.88 14.12 -14.06
N LEU A 34 5.10 14.15 -12.75
CA LEU A 34 4.45 15.11 -11.87
C LEU A 34 5.05 16.51 -12.05
N LYS A 35 4.21 17.53 -12.09
CA LYS A 35 4.60 18.92 -12.02
C LYS A 35 5.25 19.27 -10.68
N PRO A 36 6.02 20.37 -10.59
CA PRO A 36 6.43 20.94 -9.31
C PRO A 36 5.20 21.13 -8.39
N HIS A 37 5.29 20.68 -7.14
CA HIS A 37 4.19 20.61 -6.17
C HIS A 37 3.04 19.65 -6.54
N GLY A 38 3.21 18.85 -7.58
CA GLY A 38 2.27 17.77 -7.95
C GLY A 38 2.21 16.70 -6.86
N LYS A 39 1.11 15.96 -6.80
CA LYS A 39 0.83 15.01 -5.73
C LYS A 39 0.72 13.58 -6.23
N PHE A 40 1.38 12.67 -5.55
CA PHE A 40 1.17 11.24 -5.68
C PHE A 40 0.32 10.74 -4.52
N VAL A 41 -0.88 10.25 -4.83
CA VAL A 41 -1.88 9.81 -3.87
C VAL A 41 -1.97 8.29 -3.89
N ILE A 42 -1.75 7.66 -2.76
CA ILE A 42 -1.76 6.21 -2.60
C ILE A 42 -2.82 5.82 -1.58
N ILE A 43 -3.79 5.01 -2.01
CA ILE A 43 -4.72 4.33 -1.11
C ILE A 43 -4.32 2.85 -1.08
N GLU A 44 -3.96 2.35 0.09
CA GLU A 44 -3.47 0.98 0.22
C GLU A 44 -3.91 0.36 1.55
N SER A 45 -3.99 -0.96 1.56
CA SER A 45 -4.11 -1.69 2.80
C SER A 45 -2.82 -1.54 3.61
N SER A 46 -2.96 -1.47 4.92
CA SER A 46 -1.85 -1.30 5.85
C SER A 46 -1.98 -2.24 7.05
N GLN A 47 -0.96 -2.31 7.86
CA GLN A 47 -1.00 -3.08 9.10
C GLN A 47 -1.36 -2.15 10.26
N PRO A 48 -2.29 -2.56 11.15
CA PRO A 48 -2.58 -1.81 12.37
C PRO A 48 -1.32 -1.56 13.20
N GLY A 49 -1.14 -0.34 13.67
CA GLY A 49 -0.01 0.02 14.54
C GLY A 49 -0.10 -0.66 15.92
N ASN A 50 -1.30 -0.78 16.45
CA ASN A 50 -1.56 -1.43 17.73
C ASN A 50 -1.36 -2.95 17.64
N ARG A 51 -0.63 -3.53 18.57
CA ARG A 51 -0.32 -4.97 18.60
C ARG A 51 -1.57 -5.85 18.74
N ILE A 52 -2.56 -5.42 19.51
CA ILE A 52 -3.82 -6.14 19.72
C ILE A 52 -4.64 -6.11 18.43
N MET A 53 -4.83 -4.93 17.84
CA MET A 53 -5.54 -4.78 16.57
C MET A 53 -4.88 -5.57 15.44
N ARG A 54 -3.55 -5.59 15.41
CA ARG A 54 -2.78 -6.39 14.45
C ARG A 54 -3.01 -7.89 14.64
N GLY A 55 -3.06 -8.35 15.87
CA GLY A 55 -3.39 -9.74 16.21
C GLY A 55 -4.80 -10.12 15.76
N LEU A 56 -5.79 -9.30 16.08
CA LEU A 56 -7.18 -9.49 15.65
C LEU A 56 -7.33 -9.45 14.13
N PHE A 57 -6.66 -8.53 13.47
CA PHE A 57 -6.66 -8.44 12.00
C PHE A 57 -6.05 -9.70 11.34
N ARG A 58 -4.94 -10.20 11.86
CA ARG A 58 -4.33 -11.44 11.38
C ARG A 58 -5.22 -12.66 11.61
N LEU A 59 -5.90 -12.70 12.75
CA LEU A 59 -6.87 -13.76 13.05
C LEU A 59 -8.07 -13.71 12.10
N TYR A 60 -8.59 -12.52 11.84
CA TYR A 60 -9.65 -12.29 10.85
C TYR A 60 -9.23 -12.78 9.46
N LEU A 61 -8.05 -12.40 8.97
CA LEU A 61 -7.54 -12.85 7.68
C LEU A 61 -7.40 -14.37 7.61
N ARG A 62 -6.97 -15.01 8.69
CA ARG A 62 -6.77 -16.45 8.74
C ARG A 62 -8.10 -17.21 8.72
N ILE A 63 -9.07 -16.77 9.49
CA ILE A 63 -10.35 -17.48 9.67
C ILE A 63 -11.32 -17.13 8.55
N PHE A 64 -11.58 -15.83 8.33
CA PHE A 64 -12.64 -15.39 7.42
C PHE A 64 -12.17 -15.30 5.98
N VAL A 65 -11.03 -14.74 5.72
CA VAL A 65 -10.55 -14.57 4.34
C VAL A 65 -10.00 -15.88 3.78
N ALA A 66 -9.03 -16.50 4.46
CA ALA A 66 -8.43 -17.74 3.97
C ALA A 66 -9.34 -18.98 4.16
N GLY A 67 -10.08 -19.05 5.26
CA GLY A 67 -10.99 -20.17 5.56
C GLY A 67 -12.29 -20.07 4.78
N PHE A 68 -13.20 -19.19 5.21
CA PHE A 68 -14.54 -19.09 4.63
C PHE A 68 -14.54 -18.55 3.19
N GLY A 69 -13.75 -17.53 2.89
CA GLY A 69 -13.68 -16.96 1.55
C GLY A 69 -13.24 -18.00 0.51
N GLY A 70 -12.24 -18.81 0.85
CA GLY A 70 -11.75 -19.88 0.00
C GLY A 70 -12.77 -21.00 -0.23
N GLN A 71 -13.60 -21.32 0.77
CA GLN A 71 -14.63 -22.35 0.66
C GLN A 71 -15.84 -21.88 -0.16
N LEU A 72 -16.33 -20.66 0.08
CA LEU A 72 -17.51 -20.12 -0.59
C LEU A 72 -17.26 -19.79 -2.06
N SER A 73 -16.05 -19.33 -2.42
CA SER A 73 -15.72 -18.94 -3.79
C SER A 73 -15.21 -20.09 -4.67
N GLY A 74 -14.85 -21.22 -4.09
CA GLY A 74 -14.16 -22.31 -4.79
C GLY A 74 -12.69 -22.03 -5.15
N HIS A 75 -12.18 -20.83 -4.87
CA HIS A 75 -10.82 -20.39 -5.19
C HIS A 75 -9.92 -20.27 -3.95
N LYS A 76 -9.71 -21.36 -3.25
CA LYS A 76 -8.90 -21.43 -2.01
C LYS A 76 -7.49 -20.86 -2.17
N GLY A 77 -6.87 -21.04 -3.33
CA GLY A 77 -5.53 -20.54 -3.63
C GLY A 77 -5.46 -19.02 -3.64
N ALA A 78 -6.42 -18.37 -4.32
CA ALA A 78 -6.50 -16.91 -4.42
C ALA A 78 -6.73 -16.25 -3.04
N TYR A 79 -7.61 -16.79 -2.23
CA TYR A 79 -7.89 -16.27 -0.89
C TYR A 79 -6.74 -16.50 0.10
N ARG A 80 -6.03 -17.63 -0.02
CA ARG A 80 -4.79 -17.85 0.74
C ARG A 80 -3.70 -16.86 0.37
N TYR A 81 -3.54 -16.59 -0.93
CA TYR A 81 -2.60 -15.59 -1.42
C TYR A 81 -2.97 -14.19 -0.90
N LEU A 82 -4.24 -13.82 -0.94
CA LEU A 82 -4.72 -12.54 -0.42
C LEU A 82 -4.42 -12.38 1.07
N ALA A 83 -4.71 -13.38 1.88
CA ALA A 83 -4.43 -13.36 3.31
C ALA A 83 -2.92 -13.30 3.61
N ALA A 84 -2.09 -14.02 2.86
CA ALA A 84 -0.64 -13.96 2.98
C ALA A 84 -0.08 -12.60 2.57
N SER A 85 -0.61 -12.01 1.48
CA SER A 85 -0.27 -10.67 1.02
C SER A 85 -0.59 -9.60 2.06
N ALA A 86 -1.76 -9.69 2.67
CA ALA A 86 -2.22 -8.72 3.68
C ALA A 86 -1.31 -8.64 4.90
N ARG A 87 -0.65 -9.74 5.27
CA ARG A 87 0.32 -9.77 6.38
C ARG A 87 1.61 -8.99 6.09
N ASN A 88 1.89 -8.77 4.82
CA ASN A 88 3.13 -8.15 4.33
C ASN A 88 2.88 -6.76 3.72
N TYR A 89 1.74 -6.13 4.02
CA TYR A 89 1.51 -4.75 3.61
C TYR A 89 2.52 -3.81 4.27
N TYR A 90 2.86 -2.76 3.55
CA TYR A 90 3.73 -1.72 4.08
C TYR A 90 3.15 -1.09 5.34
N LYS A 91 4.02 -0.88 6.31
CA LYS A 91 3.73 0.01 7.43
C LYS A 91 3.82 1.46 6.97
N PRO A 92 3.10 2.40 7.60
CA PRO A 92 3.17 3.82 7.25
C PRO A 92 4.60 4.38 7.18
N ALA A 93 5.46 3.99 8.12
CA ALA A 93 6.85 4.41 8.13
C ALA A 93 7.66 3.90 6.93
N GLU A 94 7.39 2.69 6.46
CA GLU A 94 8.07 2.11 5.30
C GLU A 94 7.69 2.82 4.00
N ILE A 95 6.39 3.13 3.81
CA ILE A 95 5.92 3.93 2.66
C ILE A 95 6.56 5.31 2.67
N LYS A 96 6.56 5.97 3.84
CA LYS A 96 7.15 7.29 3.99
C LYS A 96 8.64 7.29 3.65
N GLN A 97 9.38 6.31 4.15
CA GLN A 97 10.81 6.17 3.86
C GLN A 97 11.07 5.92 2.38
N LEU A 98 10.28 5.04 1.75
CA LEU A 98 10.39 4.73 0.33
C LEU A 98 10.17 5.95 -0.55
N LEU A 99 9.11 6.72 -0.31
CA LEU A 99 8.76 7.90 -1.09
C LEU A 99 9.74 9.05 -0.86
N SER A 100 10.16 9.28 0.38
CA SER A 100 11.19 10.30 0.67
C SER A 100 12.53 9.95 0.02
N GLY A 101 12.90 8.67 0.00
CA GLY A 101 14.10 8.19 -0.70
C GLY A 101 14.02 8.34 -2.23
N SER A 102 12.80 8.44 -2.79
CA SER A 102 12.56 8.66 -4.21
C SER A 102 12.44 10.14 -4.60
N GLY A 103 12.74 11.06 -3.69
CA GLY A 103 12.83 12.50 -3.96
C GLY A 103 11.58 13.31 -3.58
N PHE A 104 10.50 12.69 -3.12
CA PHE A 104 9.33 13.44 -2.65
C PHE A 104 9.66 14.28 -1.42
N SER A 105 9.30 15.58 -1.47
CA SER A 105 9.67 16.56 -0.45
C SER A 105 8.84 16.45 0.83
N LYS A 106 7.58 16.04 0.70
CA LYS A 106 6.64 15.91 1.81
C LYS A 106 5.82 14.63 1.63
N VAL A 107 5.72 13.84 2.68
CA VAL A 107 4.91 12.61 2.69
C VAL A 107 4.02 12.62 3.92
N ASP A 108 2.72 12.79 3.70
CA ASP A 108 1.69 12.75 4.73
C ASP A 108 0.95 11.41 4.67
N HIS A 109 0.63 10.84 5.82
CA HIS A 109 -0.10 9.58 5.91
C HIS A 109 -1.26 9.69 6.89
N GLN A 110 -2.44 9.23 6.47
CA GLN A 110 -3.63 9.15 7.28
C GLN A 110 -4.14 7.71 7.33
N ALA A 111 -4.21 7.15 8.53
CA ALA A 111 -4.74 5.81 8.76
C ALA A 111 -6.26 5.83 8.87
N PHE A 112 -6.90 4.79 8.35
CA PHE A 112 -8.33 4.53 8.46
C PHE A 112 -8.58 3.15 9.06
N LEU A 113 -9.76 2.95 9.62
CA LEU A 113 -10.21 1.65 10.16
C LEU A 113 -9.18 1.03 11.13
N GLY A 114 -8.70 1.83 12.08
CA GLY A 114 -7.70 1.37 13.05
C GLY A 114 -6.33 1.03 12.46
N GLY A 115 -6.03 1.50 11.25
CA GLY A 115 -4.77 1.25 10.55
C GLY A 115 -4.80 0.10 9.54
N ILE A 116 -5.97 -0.47 9.25
CA ILE A 116 -6.13 -1.52 8.22
C ILE A 116 -5.96 -0.96 6.82
N ALA A 117 -6.36 0.29 6.61
CA ALA A 117 -6.17 1.02 5.37
C ALA A 117 -5.52 2.37 5.64
N GLY A 118 -4.85 2.92 4.64
CA GLY A 118 -4.20 4.21 4.75
C GLY A 118 -4.22 4.99 3.45
N LEU A 119 -4.25 6.30 3.59
CA LEU A 119 -4.06 7.28 2.52
C LEU A 119 -2.68 7.91 2.70
N THR A 120 -1.84 7.81 1.71
CA THR A 120 -0.55 8.51 1.68
C THR A 120 -0.55 9.53 0.55
N VAL A 121 -0.14 10.74 0.85
CA VAL A 121 0.02 11.82 -0.12
C VAL A 121 1.47 12.27 -0.10
N ALA A 122 2.16 12.06 -1.22
CA ALA A 122 3.53 12.52 -1.42
C ALA A 122 3.53 13.71 -2.38
N THR A 123 4.26 14.76 -2.04
CA THR A 123 4.39 16.00 -2.84
C THR A 123 5.78 16.07 -3.45
N LYS A 124 5.83 16.35 -4.74
CA LYS A 124 7.08 16.63 -5.47
C LYS A 124 7.71 17.96 -5.08
#